data_dae6560361d83707d7f2fd1407315dca
#
_entry.id   dae6560361d83707d7f2fd1407315dca
#
_cell.length_a   1.000
_cell.length_b   1.000
_cell.length_c   1.000
_cell.angle_alpha   90.00
_cell.angle_beta   90.00
_cell.angle_gamma   90.00
#
_symmetry.space_group_name_H-M   'P 1'
#
loop_
_entity.id
_entity.type
_entity.pdbx_description
1 polymer ?
#
loop_
_entity_poly.entity_id
_entity_poly.type
_entity_poly.pdbx_seq_one_letter_code
_entity_poly.pdbx_strand_id
1 'polypeptide(L)'
;KSWLAATALLSVIAPSVAVHDELKQIKHIVIFMQENRAFDHYFGTMAGVRGFQDPNVHISKHTGKDVFHQPVNSSMWDGDSEQPASYYPPKNVTELKTWHIPYQGGDYAERTQCMVAGTNDWRQNHNAWNKGEIDQWAMANTPFSLGYYRRDDIPTMYSLAGNFTVADHYYESIMSSTDPNRISLFSGSINMNGSVVGGGGLKKGGPVIDNNGDPHCLVADNK
;
A
#
# COMPACT_ATOMS: atom_id res chain seq x y z
N LYS A 1 27.44 40.93 -48.62
CA LYS A 1 27.94 40.79 -47.24
C LYS A 1 27.21 39.63 -46.63
N SER A 2 27.86 38.47 -46.63
CA SER A 2 27.38 37.22 -46.05
C SER A 2 27.76 37.17 -44.58
N TRP A 3 26.78 36.88 -43.72
CA TRP A 3 26.98 36.59 -42.31
C TRP A 3 26.97 35.07 -42.15
N LEU A 4 28.12 34.50 -41.83
CA LEU A 4 28.23 33.10 -41.36
C LEU A 4 27.92 33.10 -39.88
N ALA A 5 26.82 32.44 -39.52
CA ALA A 5 26.48 32.11 -38.13
C ALA A 5 27.21 30.83 -37.75
N ALA A 6 28.16 30.91 -36.83
CA ALA A 6 28.81 29.77 -36.24
C ALA A 6 27.94 29.23 -35.12
N THR A 7 27.35 28.05 -35.31
CA THR A 7 26.62 27.34 -34.27
C THR A 7 27.62 26.55 -33.43
N ALA A 8 27.90 27.00 -32.22
CA ALA A 8 28.71 26.25 -31.27
C ALA A 8 27.84 25.15 -30.66
N LEU A 9 28.13 23.90 -30.99
CA LEU A 9 27.58 22.73 -30.27
C LEU A 9 28.29 22.64 -28.91
N LEU A 10 27.60 23.02 -27.84
CA LEU A 10 28.00 22.67 -26.50
C LEU A 10 27.60 21.20 -26.26
N SER A 11 28.56 20.30 -26.38
CA SER A 11 28.41 18.93 -25.87
C SER A 11 28.46 18.98 -24.33
N VAL A 12 27.30 18.85 -23.69
CA VAL A 12 27.20 18.60 -22.26
C VAL A 12 27.68 17.16 -22.03
N ILE A 13 28.94 17.01 -21.64
CA ILE A 13 29.46 15.76 -21.10
C ILE A 13 28.86 15.66 -19.71
N ALA A 14 27.76 14.91 -19.59
CA ALA A 14 27.28 14.51 -18.26
C ALA A 14 28.37 13.64 -17.64
N PRO A 15 28.83 13.93 -16.41
CA PRO A 15 29.77 13.07 -15.73
C PRO A 15 29.05 11.72 -15.51
N SER A 16 29.58 10.68 -16.12
CA SER A 16 29.21 9.31 -15.76
C SER A 16 29.71 9.11 -14.32
N VAL A 17 28.81 9.26 -13.37
CA VAL A 17 29.12 8.95 -11.97
C VAL A 17 29.47 7.48 -11.92
N ALA A 18 30.73 7.19 -11.64
CA ALA A 18 31.20 5.84 -11.42
C ALA A 18 30.63 5.32 -10.09
N VAL A 19 29.40 4.85 -10.12
CA VAL A 19 28.70 4.23 -8.97
C VAL A 19 29.27 2.83 -8.64
N HIS A 20 30.39 2.44 -9.25
CA HIS A 20 30.72 1.03 -9.36
C HIS A 20 31.54 0.40 -8.23
N ASP A 21 32.34 1.15 -7.49
CA ASP A 21 33.25 0.51 -6.54
C ASP A 21 32.68 0.38 -5.14
N GLU A 22 31.85 1.28 -4.72
CA GLU A 22 31.22 1.24 -3.37
C GLU A 22 30.23 0.07 -3.23
N LEU A 23 29.46 -0.22 -4.27
CA LEU A 23 28.51 -1.34 -4.24
C LEU A 23 29.23 -2.72 -4.17
N LYS A 24 30.48 -2.83 -4.66
CA LYS A 24 31.27 -4.07 -4.56
C LYS A 24 31.65 -4.42 -3.11
N GLN A 25 31.59 -3.47 -2.20
CA GLN A 25 31.84 -3.70 -0.79
C GLN A 25 30.68 -4.37 -0.09
N ILE A 26 29.46 -4.30 -0.65
CA ILE A 26 28.30 -4.98 -0.12
C ILE A 26 28.44 -6.47 -0.38
N LYS A 27 28.58 -7.25 0.68
CA LYS A 27 28.72 -8.72 0.59
C LYS A 27 27.40 -9.45 0.81
N HIS A 28 26.49 -8.84 1.56
CA HIS A 28 25.20 -9.41 1.92
C HIS A 28 24.12 -8.36 1.86
N ILE A 29 22.96 -8.73 1.35
CA ILE A 29 21.73 -7.94 1.40
C ILE A 29 20.72 -8.75 2.19
N VAL A 30 20.20 -8.17 3.27
CA VAL A 30 19.16 -8.78 4.09
C VAL A 30 17.87 -8.02 3.83
N ILE A 31 16.86 -8.73 3.34
CA ILE A 31 15.52 -8.19 3.10
C ILE A 31 14.62 -8.70 4.22
N PHE A 32 14.15 -7.78 5.08
CA PHE A 32 13.18 -8.07 6.12
C PHE A 32 11.82 -7.53 5.70
N MET A 33 11.04 -8.38 5.03
CA MET A 33 9.74 -8.02 4.49
C MET A 33 8.66 -8.20 5.56
N GLN A 34 8.32 -7.12 6.24
CA GLN A 34 7.13 -7.04 7.09
C GLN A 34 5.92 -6.72 6.24
N GLU A 35 4.75 -7.14 6.67
CA GLU A 35 3.57 -7.00 5.87
C GLU A 35 2.30 -6.76 6.66
N ASN A 36 1.28 -6.50 5.89
CA ASN A 36 -0.15 -6.33 6.13
C ASN A 36 -0.51 -5.03 6.83
N ARG A 37 0.31 -3.97 6.63
CA ARG A 37 -0.04 -2.61 7.08
C ARG A 37 0.37 -1.58 6.02
N ALA A 38 -0.52 -0.64 5.76
CA ALA A 38 -0.25 0.48 4.87
C ALA A 38 0.86 1.37 5.42
N PHE A 39 1.53 2.11 4.54
CA PHE A 39 2.55 3.10 4.93
C PHE A 39 2.01 4.10 5.94
N ASP A 40 0.82 4.64 5.70
CA ASP A 40 0.19 5.64 6.55
C ASP A 40 -0.20 5.12 7.94
N HIS A 41 -0.39 3.80 8.07
CA HIS A 41 -0.64 3.18 9.37
C HIS A 41 0.53 3.39 10.35
N TYR A 42 1.76 3.38 9.83
CA TYR A 42 2.98 3.63 10.61
C TYR A 42 3.47 5.06 10.51
N PHE A 43 3.51 5.63 9.33
CA PHE A 43 4.23 6.86 9.04
C PHE A 43 3.35 7.99 8.49
N GLY A 44 2.04 7.83 8.43
CA GLY A 44 1.12 8.84 7.92
C GLY A 44 1.22 10.21 8.63
N THR A 45 1.64 10.22 9.89
CA THR A 45 1.88 11.46 10.67
C THR A 45 3.33 11.92 10.67
N MET A 46 4.25 11.21 10.00
CA MET A 46 5.65 11.59 9.96
C MET A 46 5.86 12.85 9.11
N ALA A 47 6.59 13.82 9.64
CA ALA A 47 6.90 15.02 8.88
C ALA A 47 7.85 14.71 7.71
N GLY A 48 7.62 15.34 6.56
CA GLY A 48 8.48 15.24 5.39
C GLY A 48 8.24 14.04 4.48
N VAL A 49 7.25 13.20 4.79
CA VAL A 49 6.82 12.09 3.93
C VAL A 49 5.47 12.41 3.27
N ARG A 50 5.13 11.64 2.25
CA ARG A 50 3.81 11.69 1.61
C ARG A 50 2.77 10.92 2.45
N GLY A 51 2.37 11.53 3.54
CA GLY A 51 1.37 11.03 4.47
C GLY A 51 0.17 11.98 4.58
N PHE A 52 -0.44 12.07 5.76
CA PHE A 52 -1.63 12.88 5.99
C PHE A 52 -1.45 14.39 5.76
N GLN A 53 -0.22 14.88 5.68
CA GLN A 53 0.12 16.28 5.43
C GLN A 53 0.62 16.53 4.00
N ASP A 54 0.52 15.55 3.10
CA ASP A 54 0.90 15.75 1.70
C ASP A 54 0.00 16.83 1.06
N PRO A 55 0.55 17.94 0.56
CA PRO A 55 -0.24 18.97 -0.08
C PRO A 55 -0.88 18.52 -1.41
N ASN A 56 -0.43 17.40 -1.96
CA ASN A 56 -0.93 16.82 -3.21
C ASN A 56 -1.84 15.61 -2.96
N VAL A 57 -2.57 15.61 -1.87
CA VAL A 57 -3.51 14.53 -1.56
C VAL A 57 -4.53 14.37 -2.68
N HIS A 58 -4.87 13.13 -2.99
CA HIS A 58 -5.90 12.83 -3.97
C HIS A 58 -7.28 13.25 -3.47
N ILE A 59 -8.06 13.91 -4.32
CA ILE A 59 -9.44 14.29 -4.07
C ILE A 59 -10.35 13.38 -4.90
N SER A 60 -11.21 12.60 -4.26
CA SER A 60 -12.20 11.79 -4.94
C SER A 60 -13.23 12.66 -5.67
N LYS A 61 -13.48 12.35 -6.92
CA LYS A 61 -14.53 13.05 -7.71
C LYS A 61 -15.94 12.69 -7.25
N HIS A 62 -16.10 11.53 -6.62
CA HIS A 62 -17.40 11.09 -6.11
C HIS A 62 -17.81 11.84 -4.85
N THR A 63 -16.86 12.05 -3.95
CA THR A 63 -17.12 12.67 -2.64
C THR A 63 -16.78 14.16 -2.60
N GLY A 64 -15.89 14.62 -3.48
CA GLY A 64 -15.31 15.96 -3.45
C GLY A 64 -14.37 16.19 -2.26
N LYS A 65 -13.98 15.12 -1.54
CA LYS A 65 -13.11 15.15 -0.36
C LYS A 65 -11.81 14.41 -0.63
N ASP A 66 -10.82 14.67 0.20
CA ASP A 66 -9.57 13.89 0.16
C ASP A 66 -9.79 12.44 0.59
N VAL A 67 -8.85 11.57 0.20
CA VAL A 67 -8.93 10.12 0.45
C VAL A 67 -8.90 9.73 1.92
N PHE A 68 -8.57 10.64 2.82
CA PHE A 68 -8.63 10.39 4.26
C PHE A 68 -10.04 10.55 4.85
N HIS A 69 -11.01 10.97 4.00
CA HIS A 69 -12.43 11.04 4.32
C HIS A 69 -13.17 9.92 3.58
N GLN A 70 -13.38 8.80 4.25
CA GLN A 70 -13.96 7.61 3.66
C GLN A 70 -15.47 7.54 3.91
N PRO A 71 -16.30 7.48 2.86
CA PRO A 71 -17.73 7.22 3.02
C PRO A 71 -17.95 5.83 3.61
N VAL A 72 -18.94 5.71 4.46
CA VAL A 72 -19.31 4.44 5.07
C VAL A 72 -20.83 4.26 5.11
N ASN A 73 -21.24 3.01 5.03
CA ASN A 73 -22.57 2.57 5.38
C ASN A 73 -22.44 1.55 6.52
N SER A 74 -22.67 1.99 7.73
CA SER A 74 -22.45 1.19 8.93
C SER A 74 -23.30 -0.08 9.03
N SER A 75 -24.39 -0.18 8.25
CA SER A 75 -25.18 -1.42 8.17
C SER A 75 -24.43 -2.57 7.49
N MET A 76 -23.34 -2.32 6.79
CA MET A 76 -22.52 -3.38 6.19
C MET A 76 -21.84 -4.29 7.21
N TRP A 77 -21.64 -3.79 8.41
CA TRP A 77 -21.02 -4.55 9.51
C TRP A 77 -22.05 -5.12 10.49
N ASP A 78 -23.34 -5.02 10.15
CA ASP A 78 -24.40 -5.64 10.94
C ASP A 78 -24.25 -7.18 10.91
N GLY A 79 -24.06 -7.77 12.08
CA GLY A 79 -23.87 -9.22 12.20
C GLY A 79 -22.41 -9.69 12.03
N ASP A 80 -21.46 -8.78 11.82
CA ASP A 80 -20.05 -9.13 11.91
C ASP A 80 -19.73 -9.55 13.35
N SER A 81 -19.23 -10.78 13.52
CA SER A 81 -18.92 -11.38 14.81
C SER A 81 -17.42 -11.42 15.13
N GLU A 82 -16.59 -10.93 14.20
CA GLU A 82 -15.14 -10.96 14.39
C GLU A 82 -14.68 -9.96 15.45
N GLN A 83 -15.48 -8.88 15.63
CA GLN A 83 -15.24 -7.88 16.68
C GLN A 83 -16.53 -7.54 17.41
N PRO A 84 -16.45 -7.09 18.68
CA PRO A 84 -17.61 -6.57 19.38
C PRO A 84 -18.29 -5.45 18.60
N ALA A 85 -19.62 -5.44 18.54
CA ALA A 85 -20.41 -4.43 17.82
C ALA A 85 -20.09 -2.99 18.25
N SER A 86 -19.64 -2.79 19.51
CA SER A 86 -19.23 -1.49 20.02
C SER A 86 -17.94 -0.92 19.39
N TYR A 87 -17.21 -1.73 18.62
CA TYR A 87 -15.99 -1.29 17.93
C TYR A 87 -16.28 -0.72 16.54
N TYR A 88 -17.46 -1.00 16.02
CA TYR A 88 -17.90 -0.44 14.75
C TYR A 88 -18.54 0.94 14.92
N PRO A 89 -18.48 1.78 13.88
CA PRO A 89 -19.14 3.08 13.93
C PRO A 89 -20.65 2.96 14.19
N PRO A 90 -21.25 3.92 14.90
CA PRO A 90 -22.70 4.00 15.05
C PRO A 90 -23.42 4.07 13.71
N LYS A 91 -24.64 3.53 13.64
CA LYS A 91 -25.43 3.42 12.38
C LYS A 91 -25.71 4.74 11.66
N ASN A 92 -25.65 5.85 12.36
CA ASN A 92 -25.86 7.18 11.78
C ASN A 92 -24.57 7.81 11.21
N VAL A 93 -23.43 7.14 11.33
CA VAL A 93 -22.17 7.61 10.75
C VAL A 93 -22.12 7.24 9.27
N THR A 94 -21.92 8.25 8.44
CA THR A 94 -21.84 8.11 6.98
C THR A 94 -20.45 8.39 6.42
N GLU A 95 -19.52 8.79 7.28
CA GLU A 95 -18.14 9.09 6.92
C GLU A 95 -17.20 8.77 8.07
N LEU A 96 -16.06 8.19 7.77
CA LEU A 96 -14.96 8.00 8.69
C LEU A 96 -13.72 8.74 8.19
N LYS A 97 -12.94 9.21 9.15
CA LYS A 97 -11.59 9.74 8.94
C LYS A 97 -10.56 8.79 9.48
N THR A 98 -9.32 8.98 9.07
CA THR A 98 -8.18 8.33 9.74
C THR A 98 -8.19 8.67 11.24
N TRP A 99 -7.89 7.69 12.08
CA TRP A 99 -7.97 7.84 13.52
C TRP A 99 -6.73 7.27 14.22
N HIS A 100 -6.31 7.92 15.29
CA HIS A 100 -5.16 7.50 16.08
C HIS A 100 -5.51 6.25 16.91
N ILE A 101 -4.66 5.24 16.84
CA ILE A 101 -4.74 4.05 17.68
C ILE A 101 -4.03 4.38 18.99
N PRO A 102 -4.76 4.64 20.09
CA PRO A 102 -4.12 5.04 21.33
C PRO A 102 -3.48 3.82 21.98
N TYR A 103 -2.20 3.93 22.32
CA TYR A 103 -1.52 2.97 23.19
C TYR A 103 -1.62 3.46 24.63
N GLN A 104 -2.52 2.89 25.39
CA GLN A 104 -2.69 3.28 26.79
C GLN A 104 -2.35 2.16 27.79
N GLY A 105 -1.95 0.99 27.31
CA GLY A 105 -1.72 -0.18 28.14
C GLY A 105 -3.02 -0.80 28.70
N GLY A 106 -2.94 -2.03 29.18
CA GLY A 106 -4.10 -2.77 29.72
C GLY A 106 -5.13 -3.17 28.67
N ASP A 107 -6.32 -3.54 29.10
CA ASP A 107 -7.41 -4.07 28.26
C ASP A 107 -7.77 -3.18 27.07
N TYR A 108 -7.58 -1.88 27.18
CA TYR A 108 -7.88 -0.94 26.12
C TYR A 108 -6.84 -1.01 24.99
N ALA A 109 -5.58 -1.21 25.32
CA ALA A 109 -4.52 -1.39 24.31
C ALA A 109 -4.73 -2.68 23.52
N GLU A 110 -5.12 -3.76 24.17
CA GLU A 110 -5.47 -5.01 23.50
C GLU A 110 -6.62 -4.80 22.53
N ARG A 111 -7.64 -4.03 22.89
CA ARG A 111 -8.81 -3.77 22.06
C ARG A 111 -8.50 -2.93 20.82
N THR A 112 -7.55 -2.01 20.89
CA THR A 112 -7.22 -1.12 19.77
C THR A 112 -6.09 -1.66 18.90
N GLN A 113 -5.23 -2.52 19.43
CA GLN A 113 -4.11 -3.11 18.71
C GLN A 113 -4.40 -4.50 18.15
N CYS A 114 -5.21 -5.29 18.85
CA CYS A 114 -5.73 -6.57 18.37
C CYS A 114 -6.99 -6.34 17.53
N MET A 115 -6.85 -5.62 16.43
CA MET A 115 -7.95 -5.40 15.51
C MET A 115 -7.95 -6.44 14.39
N VAL A 116 -9.12 -6.66 13.80
CA VAL A 116 -9.27 -7.50 12.62
C VAL A 116 -8.30 -7.07 11.54
N ALA A 117 -7.57 -8.03 11.00
CA ALA A 117 -6.83 -7.81 9.78
C ALA A 117 -7.83 -7.56 8.65
N GLY A 118 -7.72 -6.45 7.97
CA GLY A 118 -8.48 -6.22 6.75
C GLY A 118 -8.15 -7.28 5.69
N THR A 119 -8.98 -7.40 4.69
CA THR A 119 -8.68 -8.27 3.54
C THR A 119 -7.66 -7.59 2.64
N ASN A 120 -6.75 -8.37 2.11
CA ASN A 120 -5.73 -7.90 1.17
C ASN A 120 -5.78 -8.66 -0.16
N ASP A 121 -6.91 -9.28 -0.48
CA ASP A 121 -7.09 -9.98 -1.73
C ASP A 121 -7.26 -9.03 -2.93
N TRP A 122 -7.13 -9.58 -4.12
CA TRP A 122 -7.26 -8.85 -5.39
C TRP A 122 -8.57 -8.05 -5.46
N ARG A 123 -9.70 -8.69 -5.18
CA ARG A 123 -11.02 -8.07 -5.34
C ARG A 123 -11.24 -6.92 -4.37
N GLN A 124 -10.93 -7.12 -3.09
CA GLN A 124 -11.12 -6.11 -2.06
C GLN A 124 -10.20 -4.90 -2.28
N ASN A 125 -8.96 -5.13 -2.66
CA ASN A 125 -8.03 -4.04 -2.99
C ASN A 125 -8.52 -3.23 -4.19
N HIS A 126 -9.02 -3.89 -5.24
CA HIS A 126 -9.58 -3.19 -6.40
C HIS A 126 -10.91 -2.48 -6.09
N ASN A 127 -11.72 -3.04 -5.20
CA ASN A 127 -12.91 -2.36 -4.68
C ASN A 127 -12.52 -1.10 -3.87
N ALA A 128 -11.53 -1.20 -2.99
CA ALA A 128 -11.04 -0.07 -2.20
C ALA A 128 -10.47 1.05 -3.11
N TRP A 129 -9.70 0.65 -4.12
CA TRP A 129 -9.15 1.55 -5.13
C TRP A 129 -10.22 2.26 -5.97
N ASN A 130 -11.35 1.60 -6.22
CA ASN A 130 -12.50 2.15 -6.93
C ASN A 130 -12.13 2.95 -8.20
N LYS A 131 -11.39 2.32 -9.11
CA LYS A 131 -10.95 2.93 -10.38
C LYS A 131 -10.12 4.21 -10.22
N GLY A 132 -9.43 4.36 -9.11
CA GLY A 132 -8.56 5.50 -8.82
C GLY A 132 -9.18 6.55 -7.91
N GLU A 133 -10.43 6.43 -7.51
CA GLU A 133 -11.06 7.37 -6.58
C GLU A 133 -10.65 7.15 -5.13
N ILE A 134 -10.25 5.93 -4.75
CA ILE A 134 -9.72 5.51 -3.44
C ILE A 134 -10.69 5.89 -2.29
N ASP A 135 -11.97 5.85 -2.55
CA ASP A 135 -13.03 6.28 -1.64
C ASP A 135 -13.89 5.13 -1.10
N GLN A 136 -13.45 3.90 -1.29
CA GLN A 136 -14.15 2.71 -0.80
C GLN A 136 -13.29 1.89 0.18
N TRP A 137 -12.24 2.50 0.75
CA TRP A 137 -11.29 1.78 1.58
C TRP A 137 -11.93 1.20 2.83
N ALA A 138 -12.66 2.01 3.59
CA ALA A 138 -13.36 1.58 4.79
C ALA A 138 -14.45 0.55 4.50
N MET A 139 -15.15 0.69 3.37
CA MET A 139 -16.24 -0.20 2.95
C MET A 139 -15.73 -1.55 2.47
N ALA A 140 -14.63 -1.57 1.70
CA ALA A 140 -14.06 -2.80 1.17
C ALA A 140 -13.22 -3.55 2.21
N ASN A 141 -12.71 -2.87 3.21
CA ASN A 141 -11.76 -3.42 4.15
C ASN A 141 -12.27 -3.49 5.58
N THR A 142 -12.52 -2.53 6.27
CA THR A 142 -13.14 -2.36 7.58
C THR A 142 -12.78 -0.96 8.10
N PRO A 143 -13.50 -0.41 9.08
CA PRO A 143 -13.15 0.88 9.67
C PRO A 143 -11.78 0.86 10.36
N PHE A 144 -11.27 -0.31 10.76
CA PHE A 144 -9.97 -0.47 11.41
C PHE A 144 -8.80 -0.20 10.46
N SER A 145 -9.00 -0.33 9.16
CA SER A 145 -7.99 -0.02 8.15
C SER A 145 -7.57 1.47 8.13
N LEU A 146 -8.37 2.35 8.72
CA LEU A 146 -8.10 3.78 8.82
C LEU A 146 -7.29 4.17 10.09
N GLY A 147 -6.98 3.20 10.95
CA GLY A 147 -6.19 3.42 12.16
C GLY A 147 -4.72 3.73 11.85
N TYR A 148 -4.09 4.59 12.63
CA TYR A 148 -2.68 4.90 12.49
C TYR A 148 -1.97 5.06 13.84
N TYR A 149 -0.66 4.85 13.84
CA TYR A 149 0.23 5.10 14.97
C TYR A 149 0.92 6.47 14.84
N ARG A 150 1.39 6.96 15.98
CA ARG A 150 2.26 8.13 16.09
C ARG A 150 3.66 7.73 16.54
N ARG A 151 4.57 8.69 16.49
CA ARG A 151 5.96 8.49 16.93
C ARG A 151 6.08 7.87 18.32
N ASP A 152 5.26 8.32 19.26
CA ASP A 152 5.32 7.88 20.66
C ASP A 152 4.78 6.46 20.85
N ASP A 153 3.92 6.00 19.94
CA ASP A 153 3.38 4.64 19.99
C ASP A 153 4.38 3.59 19.47
N ILE A 154 5.19 3.96 18.47
CA ILE A 154 6.15 3.07 17.81
C ILE A 154 7.53 3.71 17.68
N PRO A 155 8.18 4.07 18.80
CA PRO A 155 9.41 4.85 18.81
C PRO A 155 10.57 4.19 18.07
N THR A 156 10.66 2.86 18.12
CA THR A 156 11.72 2.11 17.42
C THR A 156 11.61 2.28 15.90
N MET A 157 10.38 2.17 15.34
CA MET A 157 10.16 2.34 13.91
C MET A 157 10.49 3.78 13.48
N TYR A 158 10.09 4.77 14.26
CA TYR A 158 10.41 6.16 13.98
C TYR A 158 11.90 6.48 14.17
N SER A 159 12.59 5.79 15.07
CA SER A 159 14.06 5.91 15.19
C SER A 159 14.75 5.39 13.93
N LEU A 160 14.33 4.25 13.41
CA LEU A 160 14.86 3.73 12.14
C LEU A 160 14.55 4.69 10.98
N ALA A 161 13.30 5.11 10.85
CA ALA A 161 12.90 6.04 9.79
C ALA A 161 13.63 7.39 9.85
N GLY A 162 13.95 7.88 11.05
CA GLY A 162 14.66 9.14 11.24
C GLY A 162 16.16 9.07 10.97
N ASN A 163 16.76 7.87 11.02
CA ASN A 163 18.21 7.69 10.85
C ASN A 163 18.58 7.06 9.51
N PHE A 164 17.64 6.52 8.78
CA PHE A 164 17.85 5.84 7.50
C PHE A 164 16.91 6.40 6.44
N THR A 165 17.00 5.88 5.22
CA THR A 165 16.16 6.30 4.11
C THR A 165 14.76 5.71 4.25
N VAL A 166 13.75 6.55 4.11
CA VAL A 166 12.33 6.16 3.99
C VAL A 166 11.89 6.31 2.55
N ALA A 167 11.32 5.26 1.99
CA ALA A 167 10.78 5.27 0.64
C ALA A 167 9.23 5.37 0.73
N ASP A 168 8.71 6.59 0.69
CA ASP A 168 7.27 6.89 0.80
C ASP A 168 6.50 6.75 -0.53
N HIS A 169 7.20 6.41 -1.60
CA HIS A 169 6.69 6.11 -2.94
C HIS A 169 7.02 4.70 -3.41
N TYR A 170 7.32 3.82 -2.48
CA TYR A 170 7.53 2.41 -2.79
C TYR A 170 6.19 1.69 -2.71
N TYR A 171 5.65 1.32 -3.86
CA TYR A 171 4.37 0.62 -3.95
C TYR A 171 4.58 -0.88 -4.07
N GLU A 172 3.57 -1.64 -3.65
CA GLU A 172 3.49 -3.06 -3.97
C GLU A 172 3.47 -3.26 -5.49
N SER A 173 4.06 -4.35 -5.94
CA SER A 173 4.11 -4.68 -7.37
C SER A 173 2.73 -5.06 -7.91
N ILE A 174 1.94 -5.69 -7.09
CA ILE A 174 0.61 -6.20 -7.42
C ILE A 174 -0.38 -5.71 -6.36
N MET A 175 -1.48 -5.11 -6.80
CA MET A 175 -2.58 -4.70 -5.92
C MET A 175 -3.36 -5.92 -5.46
N SER A 176 -2.74 -6.74 -4.63
CA SER A 176 -3.25 -8.01 -4.13
C SER A 176 -2.51 -8.43 -2.86
N SER A 177 -2.58 -9.70 -2.54
CA SER A 177 -2.12 -10.31 -1.31
C SER A 177 -0.62 -10.67 -1.31
N THR A 178 -0.19 -11.40 -0.30
CA THR A 178 1.20 -11.74 0.02
C THR A 178 1.90 -12.51 -1.09
N ASP A 179 1.29 -13.59 -1.58
CA ASP A 179 1.98 -14.51 -2.49
C ASP A 179 2.38 -13.86 -3.82
N PRO A 180 1.50 -13.15 -4.55
CA PRO A 180 1.89 -12.48 -5.76
C PRO A 180 2.97 -11.41 -5.53
N ASN A 181 2.92 -10.68 -4.41
CA ASN A 181 3.92 -9.66 -4.09
C ASN A 181 5.27 -10.26 -3.73
N ARG A 182 5.32 -11.35 -2.98
CA ARG A 182 6.57 -12.07 -2.69
C ARG A 182 7.17 -12.72 -3.94
N ILE A 183 6.35 -13.30 -4.79
CA ILE A 183 6.81 -13.83 -6.08
C ILE A 183 7.40 -12.69 -6.91
N SER A 184 6.71 -11.55 -7.01
CA SER A 184 7.19 -10.40 -7.75
C SER A 184 8.50 -9.84 -7.19
N LEU A 185 8.68 -9.84 -5.87
CA LEU A 185 9.93 -9.43 -5.23
C LEU A 185 11.13 -10.25 -5.71
N PHE A 186 10.98 -11.56 -5.83
CA PHE A 186 12.07 -12.46 -6.20
C PHE A 186 12.26 -12.64 -7.69
N SER A 187 11.18 -12.59 -8.48
CA SER A 187 11.21 -12.86 -9.91
C SER A 187 10.95 -11.65 -10.81
N GLY A 188 10.56 -10.53 -10.23
CA GLY A 188 10.21 -9.31 -10.96
C GLY A 188 8.86 -9.39 -11.68
N SER A 189 8.14 -10.49 -11.61
CA SER A 189 6.86 -10.68 -12.29
C SER A 189 6.09 -11.85 -11.71
N ILE A 190 4.76 -11.79 -11.78
CA ILE A 190 3.89 -12.94 -11.49
C ILE A 190 3.57 -13.76 -12.74
N ASN A 191 4.01 -13.31 -13.92
CA ASN A 191 3.89 -14.04 -15.17
C ASN A 191 4.86 -13.50 -16.24
N MET A 192 6.08 -13.99 -16.25
CA MET A 192 7.18 -13.45 -17.06
C MET A 192 6.91 -13.42 -18.58
N ASN A 193 6.17 -14.34 -19.13
CA ASN A 193 5.99 -14.44 -20.58
C ASN A 193 4.53 -14.33 -21.03
N GLY A 194 3.62 -14.00 -20.11
CA GLY A 194 2.20 -14.03 -20.42
C GLY A 194 1.70 -15.40 -20.88
N SER A 195 2.45 -16.46 -20.58
CA SER A 195 2.11 -17.85 -20.93
C SER A 195 1.61 -18.54 -19.67
N VAL A 196 0.37 -18.94 -19.69
CA VAL A 196 -0.21 -19.77 -18.65
C VAL A 196 0.06 -21.23 -19.01
N VAL A 197 0.79 -21.90 -18.15
CA VAL A 197 0.95 -23.36 -18.20
C VAL A 197 -0.08 -23.93 -17.24
N GLY A 198 -1.23 -24.33 -17.76
CA GLY A 198 -2.25 -24.97 -16.94
C GLY A 198 -3.65 -24.87 -17.55
N GLY A 199 -4.37 -25.98 -17.57
CA GLY A 199 -5.62 -26.14 -18.28
C GLY A 199 -6.87 -25.48 -17.65
N GLY A 200 -6.73 -24.39 -16.96
CA GLY A 200 -7.81 -23.74 -16.21
C GLY A 200 -8.54 -22.60 -16.94
N GLY A 201 -8.42 -22.49 -18.26
CA GLY A 201 -9.14 -21.45 -19.01
C GLY A 201 -8.58 -20.04 -18.87
N LEU A 202 -7.39 -19.88 -18.31
CA LEU A 202 -6.71 -18.61 -18.17
C LEU A 202 -6.36 -18.04 -19.55
N LYS A 203 -6.68 -16.77 -19.76
CA LYS A 203 -6.33 -16.08 -20.98
C LYS A 203 -4.81 -15.97 -21.10
N LYS A 204 -4.29 -16.18 -22.30
CA LYS A 204 -2.88 -15.96 -22.60
C LYS A 204 -2.47 -14.56 -22.13
N GLY A 205 -1.45 -14.49 -21.28
CA GLY A 205 -0.99 -13.21 -20.73
C GLY A 205 -1.56 -12.82 -19.36
N GLY A 206 -2.45 -13.66 -18.79
CA GLY A 206 -2.93 -13.43 -17.44
C GLY A 206 -1.89 -13.76 -16.35
N PRO A 207 -2.07 -13.29 -15.12
CA PRO A 207 -1.19 -13.63 -14.01
C PRO A 207 -1.24 -15.14 -13.70
N VAL A 208 -0.11 -15.68 -13.23
CA VAL A 208 -0.04 -17.07 -12.77
C VAL A 208 -0.67 -17.21 -11.39
N ILE A 209 -0.52 -16.16 -10.58
CA ILE A 209 -1.09 -16.06 -9.24
C ILE A 209 -1.46 -14.60 -8.97
N ASP A 210 -2.67 -14.34 -8.55
CA ASP A 210 -3.17 -13.00 -8.25
C ASP A 210 -3.62 -12.83 -6.78
N ASN A 211 -3.67 -13.91 -6.02
CA ASN A 211 -4.07 -13.92 -4.62
C ASN A 211 -3.24 -14.93 -3.82
N ASN A 212 -3.35 -14.86 -2.48
CA ASN A 212 -2.93 -15.97 -1.64
C ASN A 212 -3.80 -17.19 -1.94
N GLY A 213 -3.18 -18.32 -2.04
CA GLY A 213 -3.89 -19.54 -2.32
C GLY A 213 -3.06 -20.78 -2.07
N ASP A 214 -3.76 -21.87 -1.97
CA ASP A 214 -3.19 -23.20 -2.12
C ASP A 214 -2.41 -23.23 -3.45
N PRO A 215 -1.23 -23.85 -3.52
CA PRO A 215 -0.45 -24.00 -4.75
C PRO A 215 -1.23 -24.63 -5.93
N HIS A 216 -2.43 -25.07 -5.70
CA HIS A 216 -3.37 -25.53 -6.72
C HIS A 216 -4.35 -24.45 -7.21
N CYS A 217 -4.42 -23.31 -6.55
CA CYS A 217 -5.22 -22.17 -7.00
C CYS A 217 -4.44 -21.32 -7.99
N LEU A 218 -4.26 -21.85 -9.17
CA LEU A 218 -3.95 -21.02 -10.32
C LEU A 218 -5.19 -20.19 -10.62
N VAL A 219 -5.09 -18.89 -10.49
CA VAL A 219 -5.99 -17.84 -10.99
C VAL A 219 -7.30 -18.36 -11.59
N ALA A 220 -8.12 -18.98 -10.79
CA ALA A 220 -9.39 -19.53 -11.30
C ALA A 220 -10.58 -18.59 -11.05
N ASP A 221 -10.42 -17.56 -10.24
CA ASP A 221 -11.56 -16.81 -9.72
C ASP A 221 -11.71 -15.38 -10.24
N ASN A 222 -11.20 -15.10 -11.43
CA ASN A 222 -11.66 -13.95 -12.20
C ASN A 222 -13.05 -14.20 -12.77
N LYS A 223 -14.02 -14.40 -11.90
CA LYS A 223 -15.44 -14.37 -12.26
C LYS A 223 -16.05 -13.05 -11.89
#